data_d428aa06a7bc88a8ad705033bbeaff6f
#
_entry.id   d428aa06a7bc88a8ad705033bbeaff6f
#
_cell.length_a   1.000
_cell.length_b   1.000
_cell.length_c   1.000
_cell.angle_alpha   90.00
_cell.angle_beta   90.00
_cell.angle_gamma   90.00
#
_symmetry.space_group_name_H-M   'P 1'
#
loop_
_entity.id
_entity.type
_entity.pdbx_description
1 polymer ?
#
loop_
_entity_poly.entity_id
_entity_poly.type
_entity_poly.pdbx_seq_one_letter_code
_entity_poly.pdbx_strand_id
1 'polypeptide(L)'
;LQTLFQNCVKLGINFFNEYYALDLITVKDDDGNTQVAGVVAYELATGDLHVFHSKAVIFATGGFGKIYKTTSNAHTLTGDGVGIVWRKGLPLEDIEFFQFHPTGLAGLGILLTEGARGEGAILRNASGERFMERYAPTIKDLAPRDIVARCMVKEVLEGRGAGPHKDYVYLDCTHLGAEVLETKLPDITEFARTYLGVDPVTEPVPVMPTAHYAMGGIPTNTAGEVLQNNDTVVPGPYAAADCARVSVHGSNRLGTNSLLDINVFGKRSGRNAVEYVQTADFVPLPEDPAKEVREMLEGLRNNQGTERIAVLRKTLQEEMDANAQVFRTEETLTNVMGTIHDLRQRYKNVHVDDKGKRFNTDLLEAVELGFLLDLAEIVAYAARNRKESRGGHMREDYPDRDDAQYMQHTMAYLTGDPHSPDPEDHIKLDWKPVVFTKNEAGELNYPPMERKY
;
A
#
# COMPACT_ATOMS: atom_id res chain seq x y z
N LEU A 1 0.63 -10.00 -18.32
CA LEU A 1 1.97 -9.46 -18.10
C LEU A 1 2.90 -9.79 -19.27
N GLN A 2 3.10 -11.08 -19.60
CA GLN A 2 3.99 -11.54 -20.68
C GLN A 2 3.71 -10.84 -22.03
N THR A 3 2.45 -10.74 -22.43
CA THR A 3 2.05 -10.07 -23.69
C THR A 3 2.46 -8.60 -23.72
N LEU A 4 2.27 -7.88 -22.61
CA LEU A 4 2.68 -6.47 -22.50
C LEU A 4 4.20 -6.33 -22.57
N PHE A 5 4.92 -7.18 -21.83
CA PHE A 5 6.38 -7.20 -21.86
C PHE A 5 6.93 -7.46 -23.27
N GLN A 6 6.41 -8.48 -23.97
CA GLN A 6 6.79 -8.78 -25.37
C GLN A 6 6.55 -7.60 -26.29
N ASN A 7 5.41 -6.89 -26.13
CA ASN A 7 5.15 -5.69 -26.93
C ASN A 7 6.12 -4.56 -26.64
N CYS A 8 6.53 -4.36 -25.38
CA CYS A 8 7.57 -3.38 -25.04
C CYS A 8 8.90 -3.72 -25.70
N VAL A 9 9.31 -4.99 -25.65
CA VAL A 9 10.55 -5.46 -26.34
C VAL A 9 10.45 -5.24 -27.85
N LYS A 10 9.30 -5.60 -28.48
CA LYS A 10 9.05 -5.40 -29.91
C LYS A 10 9.11 -3.93 -30.32
N LEU A 11 8.70 -3.03 -29.44
CA LEU A 11 8.73 -1.58 -29.68
C LEU A 11 10.09 -0.93 -29.37
N GLY A 12 11.07 -1.71 -28.92
CA GLY A 12 12.42 -1.21 -28.61
C GLY A 12 12.49 -0.36 -27.35
N ILE A 13 11.59 -0.58 -26.39
CA ILE A 13 11.62 0.10 -25.10
C ILE A 13 12.84 -0.40 -24.30
N ASN A 14 13.62 0.51 -23.76
CA ASN A 14 14.78 0.18 -22.94
C ASN A 14 14.33 -0.27 -21.54
N PHE A 15 14.87 -1.38 -21.07
CA PHE A 15 14.68 -1.89 -19.72
C PHE A 15 15.99 -1.74 -18.93
N PHE A 16 15.89 -1.07 -17.79
CA PHE A 16 16.99 -0.91 -16.84
C PHE A 16 16.74 -1.84 -15.65
N ASN A 17 17.07 -3.12 -15.82
CA ASN A 17 16.90 -4.12 -14.77
C ASN A 17 17.92 -3.88 -13.65
N GLU A 18 17.48 -4.10 -12.40
CA GLU A 18 18.34 -3.90 -11.21
C GLU A 18 18.81 -2.44 -11.04
N TYR A 19 18.04 -1.49 -11.57
CA TYR A 19 18.14 -0.07 -11.28
C TYR A 19 17.08 0.31 -10.24
N TYR A 20 17.53 0.74 -9.08
CA TYR A 20 16.65 1.11 -7.97
C TYR A 20 16.45 2.63 -7.97
N ALA A 21 15.22 3.08 -8.28
CA ALA A 21 14.87 4.49 -8.23
C ALA A 21 14.87 4.99 -6.78
N LEU A 22 15.65 6.02 -6.49
CA LEU A 22 15.88 6.53 -5.14
C LEU A 22 15.36 7.94 -4.92
N ASP A 23 15.24 8.73 -5.99
CA ASP A 23 14.82 10.11 -5.87
C ASP A 23 14.16 10.63 -7.15
N LEU A 24 13.24 11.60 -6.98
CA LEU A 24 12.65 12.39 -8.04
C LEU A 24 13.36 13.74 -8.08
N ILE A 25 13.96 14.08 -9.23
CA ILE A 25 14.63 15.35 -9.40
C ILE A 25 13.56 16.42 -9.64
N THR A 26 13.40 17.32 -8.68
CA THR A 26 12.45 18.44 -8.75
C THR A 26 13.19 19.78 -8.77
N VAL A 27 12.62 20.72 -9.52
CA VAL A 27 13.10 22.10 -9.61
C VAL A 27 11.92 23.04 -9.39
N LYS A 28 12.17 24.22 -8.83
CA LYS A 28 11.16 25.27 -8.76
C LYS A 28 11.25 26.17 -9.99
N ASP A 29 10.09 26.47 -10.59
CA ASP A 29 10.03 27.49 -11.63
C ASP A 29 10.09 28.91 -11.02
N ASP A 30 10.05 29.94 -11.88
CA ASP A 30 10.12 31.35 -11.45
C ASP A 30 8.95 31.75 -10.55
N ASP A 31 7.83 31.07 -10.63
CA ASP A 31 6.64 31.27 -9.79
C ASP A 31 6.66 30.42 -8.51
N GLY A 32 7.70 29.60 -8.30
CA GLY A 32 7.87 28.73 -7.16
C GLY A 32 7.14 27.38 -7.24
N ASN A 33 6.54 27.05 -8.40
CA ASN A 33 5.87 25.76 -8.60
C ASN A 33 6.89 24.64 -8.80
N THR A 34 6.55 23.45 -8.36
CA THR A 34 7.38 22.26 -8.55
C THR A 34 7.26 21.75 -9.98
N GLN A 35 8.40 21.51 -10.63
CA GLN A 35 8.53 20.83 -11.91
C GLN A 35 9.45 19.61 -11.77
N VAL A 36 9.23 18.59 -12.59
CA VAL A 36 10.06 17.37 -12.59
C VAL A 36 11.08 17.44 -13.72
N ALA A 37 12.35 17.15 -13.39
CA ALA A 37 13.45 17.11 -14.33
C ALA A 37 13.97 15.68 -14.59
N GLY A 38 13.60 14.70 -13.79
CA GLY A 38 14.07 13.32 -13.97
C GLY A 38 14.07 12.50 -12.69
N VAL A 39 14.86 11.43 -12.70
CA VAL A 39 14.97 10.46 -11.61
C VAL A 39 16.45 10.13 -11.35
N VAL A 40 16.80 9.94 -10.09
CA VAL A 40 18.09 9.35 -9.69
C VAL A 40 17.86 7.87 -9.38
N ALA A 41 18.67 7.01 -9.98
CA ALA A 41 18.63 5.58 -9.72
C ALA A 41 20.02 5.03 -9.36
N TYR A 42 20.01 3.99 -8.54
CA TYR A 42 21.20 3.23 -8.14
C TYR A 42 21.25 1.93 -8.93
N GLU A 43 22.32 1.71 -9.69
CA GLU A 43 22.56 0.46 -10.39
C GLU A 43 23.18 -0.56 -9.45
N LEU A 44 22.48 -1.67 -9.20
CA LEU A 44 22.93 -2.69 -8.24
C LEU A 44 24.24 -3.37 -8.68
N ALA A 45 24.40 -3.60 -9.99
CA ALA A 45 25.54 -4.33 -10.54
C ALA A 45 26.89 -3.60 -10.37
N THR A 46 26.87 -2.29 -10.44
CA THR A 46 28.09 -1.45 -10.34
C THR A 46 28.18 -0.71 -9.01
N GLY A 47 27.04 -0.36 -8.43
CA GLY A 47 26.92 0.53 -7.27
C GLY A 47 27.05 2.02 -7.65
N ASP A 48 26.83 2.34 -8.92
CA ASP A 48 26.89 3.71 -9.41
C ASP A 48 25.50 4.37 -9.39
N LEU A 49 25.49 5.69 -9.29
CA LEU A 49 24.28 6.50 -9.42
C LEU A 49 24.12 6.98 -10.86
N HIS A 50 22.91 6.85 -11.37
CA HIS A 50 22.51 7.29 -12.70
C HIS A 50 21.45 8.36 -12.63
N VAL A 51 21.60 9.41 -13.42
CA VAL A 51 20.62 10.48 -13.58
C VAL A 51 19.88 10.27 -14.89
N PHE A 52 18.58 9.98 -14.77
CA PHE A 52 17.68 9.90 -15.92
C PHE A 52 17.02 11.27 -16.11
N HIS A 53 17.58 12.12 -16.97
CA HIS A 53 16.99 13.39 -17.35
C HIS A 53 15.81 13.14 -18.27
N SER A 54 14.61 13.51 -17.85
CA SER A 54 13.38 13.22 -18.59
C SER A 54 12.35 14.35 -18.47
N LYS A 55 11.53 14.51 -19.49
CA LYS A 55 10.42 15.48 -19.51
C LYS A 55 9.24 14.99 -18.66
N ALA A 56 9.06 13.67 -18.55
CA ALA A 56 8.00 13.07 -17.75
C ALA A 56 8.48 11.82 -17.03
N VAL A 57 7.90 11.54 -15.86
CA VAL A 57 8.13 10.35 -15.03
C VAL A 57 6.79 9.73 -14.67
N ILE A 58 6.62 8.43 -14.90
CA ILE A 58 5.41 7.70 -14.51
C ILE A 58 5.74 6.77 -13.35
N PHE A 59 5.15 6.99 -12.18
CA PHE A 59 5.20 6.08 -11.06
C PHE A 59 4.23 4.92 -11.27
N ALA A 60 4.75 3.69 -11.29
CA ALA A 60 3.98 2.45 -11.35
C ALA A 60 4.57 1.41 -10.39
N THR A 61 4.97 1.87 -9.21
CA THR A 61 5.81 1.17 -8.23
C THR A 61 5.04 0.24 -7.30
N GLY A 62 3.72 0.13 -7.48
CA GLY A 62 2.87 -0.70 -6.62
C GLY A 62 2.66 -0.12 -5.23
N GLY A 63 2.09 -0.94 -4.33
CA GLY A 63 1.72 -0.53 -2.98
C GLY A 63 2.86 -0.60 -1.97
N PHE A 64 2.50 -0.49 -0.68
CA PHE A 64 3.44 -0.44 0.44
C PHE A 64 3.05 -1.38 1.59
N GLY A 65 2.47 -2.54 1.27
CA GLY A 65 1.99 -3.50 2.29
C GLY A 65 3.08 -4.04 3.22
N LYS A 66 4.36 -3.84 2.90
CA LYS A 66 5.48 -4.24 3.76
C LYS A 66 5.63 -3.42 5.03
N ILE A 67 4.82 -2.39 5.26
CA ILE A 67 4.67 -1.80 6.61
C ILE A 67 4.02 -2.78 7.59
N TYR A 68 3.30 -3.81 7.09
CA TYR A 68 2.69 -4.89 7.88
C TYR A 68 3.52 -6.17 7.78
N LYS A 69 3.49 -6.99 8.85
CA LYS A 69 4.14 -8.29 8.89
C LYS A 69 3.41 -9.29 7.98
N THR A 70 2.09 -9.36 8.13
CA THR A 70 1.23 -10.28 7.38
C THR A 70 0.65 -9.57 6.17
N THR A 71 1.26 -9.78 5.01
CA THR A 71 0.88 -9.11 3.76
C THR A 71 0.97 -10.04 2.56
N SER A 72 0.05 -9.86 1.60
CA SER A 72 0.08 -10.52 0.29
C SER A 72 1.01 -9.80 -0.70
N ASN A 73 1.57 -8.66 -0.33
CA ASN A 73 2.47 -7.90 -1.18
C ASN A 73 3.85 -8.58 -1.29
N ALA A 74 4.47 -8.49 -2.45
CA ALA A 74 5.83 -8.95 -2.66
C ALA A 74 6.83 -8.26 -1.73
N HIS A 75 7.98 -8.88 -1.51
CA HIS A 75 9.02 -8.32 -0.63
C HIS A 75 9.53 -6.96 -1.07
N THR A 76 9.47 -6.67 -2.37
CA THR A 76 9.89 -5.41 -2.99
C THR A 76 8.83 -4.29 -2.93
N LEU A 77 7.64 -4.55 -2.39
CA LEU A 77 6.60 -3.53 -2.26
C LEU A 77 6.72 -2.78 -0.92
N THR A 78 7.80 -2.04 -0.80
CA THR A 78 8.21 -1.25 0.37
C THR A 78 7.75 0.22 0.29
N GLY A 79 7.06 0.58 -0.80
CA GLY A 79 6.46 1.91 -0.96
C GLY A 79 7.41 3.01 -1.38
N ASP A 80 8.54 2.66 -1.97
CA ASP A 80 9.62 3.61 -2.30
C ASP A 80 9.13 4.74 -3.20
N GLY A 81 8.37 4.43 -4.26
CA GLY A 81 7.82 5.46 -5.15
C GLY A 81 6.88 6.44 -4.45
N VAL A 82 6.04 5.94 -3.53
CA VAL A 82 5.16 6.78 -2.70
C VAL A 82 5.99 7.61 -1.73
N GLY A 83 6.99 7.01 -1.08
CA GLY A 83 7.91 7.68 -0.17
C GLY A 83 8.80 8.73 -0.84
N ILE A 84 9.24 8.49 -2.08
CA ILE A 84 9.99 9.48 -2.88
C ILE A 84 9.13 10.73 -3.10
N VAL A 85 7.89 10.56 -3.54
CA VAL A 85 6.95 11.67 -3.78
C VAL A 85 6.71 12.46 -2.49
N TRP A 86 6.50 11.75 -1.37
CA TRP A 86 6.34 12.36 -0.05
C TRP A 86 7.56 13.21 0.37
N ARG A 87 8.76 12.65 0.25
CA ARG A 87 10.01 13.35 0.62
C ARG A 87 10.30 14.58 -0.24
N LYS A 88 9.73 14.65 -1.45
CA LYS A 88 9.78 15.84 -2.30
C LYS A 88 8.73 16.91 -1.96
N GLY A 89 7.99 16.72 -0.86
CA GLY A 89 6.99 17.68 -0.39
C GLY A 89 5.70 17.66 -1.21
N LEU A 90 5.47 16.62 -2.01
CA LEU A 90 4.20 16.39 -2.68
C LEU A 90 3.26 15.60 -1.76
N PRO A 91 1.95 15.86 -1.81
CA PRO A 91 1.01 15.23 -0.87
C PRO A 91 0.79 13.74 -1.15
N LEU A 92 0.28 13.06 -0.12
CA LEU A 92 -0.34 11.73 -0.24
C LEU A 92 -1.83 11.85 0.10
N GLU A 93 -2.68 11.06 -0.59
CA GLU A 93 -4.14 11.11 -0.41
C GLU A 93 -4.65 9.78 0.13
N ASP A 94 -5.56 9.83 1.14
CA ASP A 94 -6.31 8.69 1.69
C ASP A 94 -5.43 7.53 2.20
N ILE A 95 -4.27 7.82 2.70
CA ILE A 95 -3.23 6.84 3.05
C ILE A 95 -3.65 5.88 4.19
N GLU A 96 -4.62 6.27 5.02
CA GLU A 96 -5.18 5.45 6.10
C GLU A 96 -6.10 4.33 5.63
N PHE A 97 -6.58 4.37 4.40
CA PHE A 97 -7.44 3.33 3.84
C PHE A 97 -6.62 2.16 3.30
N PHE A 98 -6.50 1.13 4.10
CA PHE A 98 -5.81 -0.10 3.76
C PHE A 98 -6.78 -1.28 3.77
N GLN A 99 -6.83 -2.06 2.69
CA GLN A 99 -7.68 -3.25 2.60
C GLN A 99 -6.94 -4.48 3.11
N PHE A 100 -7.56 -5.18 4.04
CA PHE A 100 -7.10 -6.50 4.49
C PHE A 100 -7.91 -7.57 3.77
N HIS A 101 -7.23 -8.43 3.01
CA HIS A 101 -7.88 -9.55 2.35
C HIS A 101 -8.16 -10.66 3.38
N PRO A 102 -9.40 -11.20 3.44
CA PRO A 102 -9.75 -12.17 4.48
C PRO A 102 -8.92 -13.45 4.44
N THR A 103 -8.64 -13.97 3.25
CA THR A 103 -8.09 -15.31 3.05
C THR A 103 -6.63 -15.28 2.60
N GLY A 104 -5.73 -14.77 3.44
CA GLY A 104 -4.30 -15.04 3.36
C GLY A 104 -3.94 -16.32 4.11
N LEU A 105 -2.98 -17.11 3.62
CA LEU A 105 -2.44 -18.26 4.35
C LEU A 105 -1.89 -17.81 5.71
N ALA A 106 -2.32 -18.46 6.77
CA ALA A 106 -1.97 -18.07 8.14
C ALA A 106 -0.45 -18.03 8.35
N GLY A 107 0.04 -16.94 8.92
CA GLY A 107 1.46 -16.69 9.17
C GLY A 107 2.30 -16.29 7.95
N LEU A 108 1.81 -16.50 6.72
CA LEU A 108 2.55 -16.25 5.47
C LEU A 108 1.99 -15.06 4.67
N GLY A 109 0.69 -14.80 4.78
CA GLY A 109 0.02 -13.73 4.03
C GLY A 109 -0.18 -14.02 2.54
N ILE A 110 0.21 -15.19 2.03
CA ILE A 110 0.01 -15.58 0.63
C ILE A 110 -1.48 -15.64 0.34
N LEU A 111 -1.89 -14.94 -0.71
CA LEU A 111 -3.30 -14.75 -1.05
C LEU A 111 -3.95 -16.03 -1.56
N LEU A 112 -5.06 -16.43 -0.94
CA LEU A 112 -6.03 -17.35 -1.53
C LEU A 112 -7.15 -16.53 -2.16
N THR A 113 -7.42 -16.77 -3.44
CA THR A 113 -8.40 -15.98 -4.20
C THR A 113 -9.79 -15.98 -3.55
N GLU A 114 -10.48 -14.85 -3.63
CA GLU A 114 -11.89 -14.73 -3.24
C GLU A 114 -12.80 -15.71 -3.99
N GLY A 115 -12.37 -16.16 -5.17
CA GLY A 115 -13.05 -17.18 -5.96
C GLY A 115 -13.35 -18.48 -5.19
N ALA A 116 -12.53 -18.83 -4.17
CA ALA A 116 -12.82 -19.98 -3.30
C ALA A 116 -14.17 -19.85 -2.61
N ARG A 117 -14.45 -18.67 -2.02
CA ARG A 117 -15.74 -18.39 -1.38
C ARG A 117 -16.87 -18.29 -2.41
N GLY A 118 -16.55 -17.81 -3.62
CA GLY A 118 -17.47 -17.79 -4.76
C GLY A 118 -17.88 -19.19 -5.23
N GLU A 119 -16.97 -20.17 -5.18
CA GLU A 119 -17.23 -21.59 -5.49
C GLU A 119 -17.88 -22.33 -4.29
N GLY A 120 -18.05 -21.68 -3.13
CA GLY A 120 -18.77 -22.22 -2.00
C GLY A 120 -17.93 -22.57 -0.77
N ALA A 121 -16.64 -22.23 -0.73
CA ALA A 121 -15.82 -22.42 0.47
C ALA A 121 -16.38 -21.64 1.67
N ILE A 122 -16.27 -22.23 2.86
CA ILE A 122 -16.91 -21.78 4.11
C ILE A 122 -15.84 -21.37 5.12
N LEU A 123 -16.04 -20.22 5.77
CA LEU A 123 -15.20 -19.79 6.89
C LEU A 123 -15.70 -20.41 8.21
N ARG A 124 -14.79 -21.09 8.94
CA ARG A 124 -15.09 -21.75 10.22
C ARG A 124 -14.13 -21.30 11.31
N ASN A 125 -14.66 -21.10 12.52
CA ASN A 125 -13.83 -20.90 13.71
C ASN A 125 -13.30 -22.24 14.28
N ALA A 126 -12.57 -22.20 15.39
CA ALA A 126 -11.97 -23.38 16.02
C ALA A 126 -12.99 -24.47 16.43
N SER A 127 -14.26 -24.10 16.71
CA SER A 127 -15.32 -25.06 17.03
C SER A 127 -16.00 -25.68 15.80
N GLY A 128 -15.60 -25.26 14.59
CA GLY A 128 -16.22 -25.68 13.33
C GLY A 128 -17.48 -24.90 12.95
N GLU A 129 -17.85 -23.87 13.71
CA GLU A 129 -19.00 -23.01 13.41
C GLU A 129 -18.74 -22.18 12.15
N ARG A 130 -19.72 -22.12 11.24
CA ARG A 130 -19.77 -21.18 10.13
C ARG A 130 -20.18 -19.81 10.64
N PHE A 131 -19.25 -19.07 11.24
CA PHE A 131 -19.51 -17.85 11.99
C PHE A 131 -20.10 -16.70 11.14
N MET A 132 -19.86 -16.69 9.83
CA MET A 132 -20.43 -15.67 8.94
C MET A 132 -21.96 -15.68 8.87
N GLU A 133 -22.62 -16.80 9.20
CA GLU A 133 -24.08 -16.84 9.33
C GLU A 133 -24.63 -15.96 10.46
N ARG A 134 -23.82 -15.72 11.50
CA ARG A 134 -24.16 -14.85 12.62
C ARG A 134 -23.95 -13.37 12.31
N TYR A 135 -22.92 -13.06 11.54
CA TYR A 135 -22.53 -11.67 11.25
C TYR A 135 -23.18 -11.11 9.98
N ALA A 136 -23.40 -11.93 8.97
CA ALA A 136 -23.97 -11.54 7.69
C ALA A 136 -24.94 -12.61 7.19
N PRO A 137 -26.12 -12.76 7.83
CA PRO A 137 -27.02 -13.90 7.60
C PRO A 137 -27.52 -14.03 6.16
N THR A 138 -27.59 -12.92 5.42
CA THR A 138 -28.08 -12.91 4.03
C THR A 138 -27.03 -13.40 3.03
N ILE A 139 -25.81 -12.88 3.09
CA ILE A 139 -24.75 -13.12 2.09
C ILE A 139 -23.59 -13.95 2.62
N LYS A 140 -23.54 -14.17 3.91
CA LYS A 140 -22.60 -15.06 4.63
C LYS A 140 -21.15 -14.82 4.20
N ASP A 141 -20.46 -15.87 3.79
CA ASP A 141 -19.04 -15.83 3.37
C ASP A 141 -18.78 -14.98 2.12
N LEU A 142 -19.83 -14.57 1.39
CA LEU A 142 -19.75 -13.66 0.24
C LEU A 142 -19.86 -12.17 0.64
N ALA A 143 -19.87 -11.86 1.93
CA ALA A 143 -19.81 -10.49 2.41
C ALA A 143 -18.53 -9.77 1.89
N PRO A 144 -18.56 -8.43 1.76
CA PRO A 144 -17.39 -7.65 1.36
C PRO A 144 -16.16 -7.92 2.22
N ARG A 145 -14.97 -7.78 1.62
CA ARG A 145 -13.68 -8.13 2.24
C ARG A 145 -13.46 -7.50 3.61
N ASP A 146 -13.81 -6.22 3.77
CA ASP A 146 -13.69 -5.50 5.04
C ASP A 146 -14.56 -6.10 6.14
N ILE A 147 -15.79 -6.50 5.81
CA ILE A 147 -16.71 -7.15 6.75
C ILE A 147 -16.20 -8.53 7.15
N VAL A 148 -15.80 -9.36 6.17
CA VAL A 148 -15.29 -10.69 6.45
C VAL A 148 -14.02 -10.62 7.31
N ALA A 149 -13.07 -9.73 6.97
CA ALA A 149 -11.84 -9.55 7.74
C ALA A 149 -12.14 -9.13 9.19
N ARG A 150 -13.07 -8.19 9.41
CA ARG A 150 -13.53 -7.78 10.76
C ARG A 150 -14.13 -8.95 11.55
N CYS A 151 -14.98 -9.75 10.91
CA CYS A 151 -15.59 -10.91 11.56
C CYS A 151 -14.55 -11.96 11.96
N MET A 152 -13.57 -12.21 11.10
CA MET A 152 -12.46 -13.13 11.40
C MET A 152 -11.62 -12.65 12.59
N VAL A 153 -11.22 -11.38 12.60
CA VAL A 153 -10.47 -10.81 13.73
C VAL A 153 -11.30 -10.85 15.01
N LYS A 154 -12.60 -10.59 14.93
CA LYS A 154 -13.50 -10.68 16.09
C LYS A 154 -13.59 -12.11 16.65
N GLU A 155 -13.64 -13.15 15.80
CA GLU A 155 -13.57 -14.54 16.24
C GLU A 155 -12.27 -14.83 17.00
N VAL A 156 -11.16 -14.32 16.51
CA VAL A 156 -9.84 -14.47 17.15
C VAL A 156 -9.81 -13.75 18.51
N LEU A 157 -10.22 -12.47 18.56
CA LEU A 157 -10.20 -11.66 19.78
C LEU A 157 -11.13 -12.21 20.87
N GLU A 158 -12.26 -12.80 20.50
CA GLU A 158 -13.21 -13.43 21.42
C GLU A 158 -12.80 -14.88 21.80
N GLY A 159 -11.58 -15.32 21.43
CA GLY A 159 -11.01 -16.62 21.82
C GLY A 159 -11.49 -17.82 21.03
N ARG A 160 -12.23 -17.61 19.92
CA ARG A 160 -12.67 -18.67 19.01
C ARG A 160 -11.74 -18.92 17.82
N GLY A 161 -10.57 -18.27 17.82
CA GLY A 161 -9.52 -18.54 16.86
C GLY A 161 -8.97 -19.95 16.94
N ALA A 162 -8.44 -20.47 15.84
CA ALA A 162 -7.88 -21.79 15.68
C ALA A 162 -6.36 -21.80 15.79
N GLY A 163 -5.78 -22.98 15.91
CA GLY A 163 -4.33 -23.19 16.00
C GLY A 163 -3.75 -23.00 17.40
N PRO A 164 -2.44 -23.21 17.55
CA PRO A 164 -1.76 -23.17 18.85
C PRO A 164 -1.77 -21.79 19.50
N HIS A 165 -1.81 -20.72 18.67
CA HIS A 165 -1.84 -19.32 19.12
C HIS A 165 -3.24 -18.72 19.08
N LYS A 166 -4.24 -19.45 18.57
CA LYS A 166 -5.63 -18.99 18.40
C LYS A 166 -5.75 -17.71 17.55
N ASP A 167 -4.90 -17.57 16.55
CA ASP A 167 -4.69 -16.33 15.77
C ASP A 167 -5.20 -16.40 14.33
N TYR A 168 -5.83 -17.54 13.92
CA TYR A 168 -6.41 -17.71 12.60
C TYR A 168 -7.77 -18.41 12.64
N VAL A 169 -8.43 -18.50 11.49
CA VAL A 169 -9.65 -19.30 11.28
C VAL A 169 -9.42 -20.26 10.10
N TYR A 170 -10.39 -21.11 9.80
CA TYR A 170 -10.30 -22.07 8.71
C TYR A 170 -11.12 -21.64 7.49
N LEU A 171 -10.56 -21.82 6.30
CA LEU A 171 -11.27 -21.84 5.03
C LEU A 171 -11.53 -23.31 4.68
N ASP A 172 -12.77 -23.76 4.86
CA ASP A 172 -13.19 -25.15 4.60
C ASP A 172 -13.65 -25.29 3.14
N CYS A 173 -12.89 -26.03 2.36
CA CYS A 173 -13.16 -26.37 0.97
C CYS A 173 -13.49 -27.87 0.80
N THR A 174 -13.45 -28.68 1.86
CA THR A 174 -13.51 -30.15 1.80
C THR A 174 -14.79 -30.67 1.14
N HIS A 175 -15.90 -29.98 1.33
CA HIS A 175 -17.21 -30.34 0.77
C HIS A 175 -17.34 -30.06 -0.75
N LEU A 176 -16.41 -29.30 -1.36
CA LEU A 176 -16.42 -29.01 -2.79
C LEU A 176 -15.94 -30.21 -3.63
N GLY A 177 -15.11 -31.07 -3.04
CA GLY A 177 -14.54 -32.25 -3.69
C GLY A 177 -13.31 -31.93 -4.57
N ALA A 178 -12.52 -32.99 -4.84
CA ALA A 178 -11.27 -32.90 -5.59
C ALA A 178 -11.42 -32.30 -6.98
N GLU A 179 -12.50 -32.67 -7.72
CA GLU A 179 -12.72 -32.17 -9.08
C GLU A 179 -12.83 -30.64 -9.15
N VAL A 180 -13.61 -30.02 -8.25
CA VAL A 180 -13.77 -28.57 -8.21
C VAL A 180 -12.45 -27.90 -7.80
N LEU A 181 -11.77 -28.43 -6.79
CA LEU A 181 -10.53 -27.86 -6.27
C LEU A 181 -9.40 -27.92 -7.31
N GLU A 182 -9.27 -29.01 -8.04
CA GLU A 182 -8.20 -29.18 -9.03
C GLU A 182 -8.48 -28.47 -10.36
N THR A 183 -9.77 -28.29 -10.74
CA THR A 183 -10.12 -27.67 -12.04
C THR A 183 -10.41 -26.17 -11.94
N LYS A 184 -11.10 -25.73 -10.88
CA LYS A 184 -11.50 -24.33 -10.71
C LYS A 184 -10.63 -23.53 -9.75
N LEU A 185 -9.98 -24.20 -8.79
CA LEU A 185 -9.18 -23.59 -7.74
C LEU A 185 -7.78 -24.22 -7.65
N PRO A 186 -7.08 -24.46 -8.77
CA PRO A 186 -5.79 -25.14 -8.76
C PRO A 186 -4.74 -24.39 -7.93
N ASP A 187 -4.70 -23.06 -8.01
CA ASP A 187 -3.74 -22.23 -7.27
C ASP A 187 -3.91 -22.37 -5.75
N ILE A 188 -5.17 -22.42 -5.26
CA ILE A 188 -5.46 -22.59 -3.82
C ILE A 188 -4.96 -23.95 -3.34
N THR A 189 -5.25 -24.98 -4.12
CA THR A 189 -4.86 -26.36 -3.82
C THR A 189 -3.34 -26.48 -3.78
N GLU A 190 -2.66 -25.95 -4.77
CA GLU A 190 -1.19 -25.96 -4.85
C GLU A 190 -0.55 -25.14 -3.71
N PHE A 191 -1.03 -23.94 -3.43
CA PHE A 191 -0.45 -23.08 -2.39
C PHE A 191 -0.63 -23.66 -0.99
N ALA A 192 -1.81 -24.19 -0.66
CA ALA A 192 -2.03 -24.83 0.64
C ALA A 192 -1.14 -26.07 0.83
N ARG A 193 -1.02 -26.92 -0.20
CA ARG A 193 -0.15 -28.11 -0.17
C ARG A 193 1.33 -27.71 -0.07
N THR A 194 1.78 -26.75 -0.86
CA THR A 194 3.20 -26.37 -0.95
C THR A 194 3.67 -25.61 0.28
N TYR A 195 2.90 -24.63 0.74
CA TYR A 195 3.36 -23.70 1.77
C TYR A 195 2.95 -24.09 3.19
N LEU A 196 1.82 -24.79 3.36
CA LEU A 196 1.33 -25.22 4.69
C LEU A 196 1.36 -26.74 4.89
N GLY A 197 1.57 -27.53 3.83
CA GLY A 197 1.44 -28.97 3.89
C GLY A 197 0.00 -29.45 4.11
N VAL A 198 -1.00 -28.63 3.84
CA VAL A 198 -2.43 -28.87 4.03
C VAL A 198 -3.07 -29.23 2.69
N ASP A 199 -3.82 -30.33 2.63
CA ASP A 199 -4.59 -30.70 1.43
C ASP A 199 -6.05 -30.21 1.56
N PRO A 200 -6.46 -29.15 0.80
CA PRO A 200 -7.81 -28.60 0.86
C PRO A 200 -8.94 -29.60 0.51
N VAL A 201 -8.59 -30.72 -0.11
CA VAL A 201 -9.56 -31.81 -0.41
C VAL A 201 -9.99 -32.55 0.85
N THR A 202 -9.10 -32.69 1.82
CA THR A 202 -9.29 -33.52 3.00
C THR A 202 -9.37 -32.75 4.31
N GLU A 203 -8.80 -31.53 4.35
CA GLU A 203 -8.75 -30.75 5.58
C GLU A 203 -8.88 -29.24 5.30
N PRO A 204 -9.41 -28.44 6.25
CA PRO A 204 -9.60 -27.02 6.05
C PRO A 204 -8.27 -26.24 6.11
N VAL A 205 -8.15 -25.19 5.30
CA VAL A 205 -6.94 -24.38 5.18
C VAL A 205 -6.91 -23.27 6.25
N PRO A 206 -5.84 -23.16 7.04
CA PRO A 206 -5.65 -22.03 7.96
C PRO A 206 -5.51 -20.70 7.22
N VAL A 207 -6.36 -19.72 7.55
CA VAL A 207 -6.37 -18.39 6.91
C VAL A 207 -6.52 -17.27 7.95
N MET A 208 -5.93 -16.12 7.62
CA MET A 208 -6.04 -14.92 8.44
C MET A 208 -6.10 -13.66 7.56
N PRO A 209 -6.70 -12.56 8.04
CA PRO A 209 -6.66 -11.30 7.32
C PRO A 209 -5.21 -10.85 7.05
N THR A 210 -4.95 -10.46 5.80
CA THR A 210 -3.62 -10.06 5.33
C THR A 210 -3.68 -8.69 4.67
N ALA A 211 -2.71 -7.82 4.94
CA ALA A 211 -2.58 -6.54 4.28
C ALA A 211 -2.41 -6.75 2.76
N HIS A 212 -3.32 -6.19 1.96
CA HIS A 212 -3.43 -6.54 0.55
C HIS A 212 -3.33 -5.34 -0.38
N TYR A 213 -4.08 -4.27 -0.12
CA TYR A 213 -4.20 -3.15 -1.03
C TYR A 213 -4.31 -1.81 -0.28
N ALA A 214 -3.41 -0.88 -0.61
CA ALA A 214 -3.56 0.51 -0.20
C ALA A 214 -4.51 1.21 -1.17
N MET A 215 -5.64 1.76 -0.70
CA MET A 215 -6.50 2.59 -1.53
C MET A 215 -5.93 4.00 -1.68
N GLY A 216 -5.14 4.44 -0.71
CA GLY A 216 -4.41 5.70 -0.73
C GLY A 216 -3.07 5.61 -1.44
N GLY A 217 -2.47 6.77 -1.72
CA GLY A 217 -1.20 6.88 -2.41
C GLY A 217 -0.97 8.27 -2.99
N ILE A 218 -0.27 8.35 -4.10
CA ILE A 218 0.03 9.58 -4.84
C ILE A 218 -1.27 10.11 -5.46
N PRO A 219 -1.75 11.31 -5.10
CA PRO A 219 -2.98 11.86 -5.66
C PRO A 219 -2.84 12.15 -7.14
N THR A 220 -3.80 11.69 -7.93
CA THR A 220 -3.84 11.96 -9.36
C THR A 220 -5.23 12.40 -9.82
N ASN A 221 -5.27 13.13 -10.92
CA ASN A 221 -6.50 13.31 -11.68
C ASN A 221 -6.79 12.10 -12.58
N THR A 222 -7.87 12.13 -13.33
CA THR A 222 -8.26 11.04 -14.24
C THR A 222 -7.36 10.88 -15.46
N ALA A 223 -6.46 11.81 -15.73
CA ALA A 223 -5.40 11.72 -16.73
C ALA A 223 -4.13 11.03 -16.20
N GLY A 224 -4.06 10.77 -14.89
CA GLY A 224 -2.91 10.20 -14.19
C GLY A 224 -1.84 11.23 -13.81
N GLU A 225 -2.12 12.53 -13.97
CA GLU A 225 -1.23 13.61 -13.60
C GLU A 225 -1.21 13.78 -12.08
N VAL A 226 -0.02 13.89 -11.49
CA VAL A 226 0.15 14.06 -10.04
C VAL A 226 -0.31 15.45 -9.59
N LEU A 227 -1.00 15.53 -8.46
CA LEU A 227 -1.54 16.76 -7.90
C LEU A 227 -0.65 17.27 -6.75
N GLN A 228 -0.39 18.57 -6.74
CA GLN A 228 0.31 19.25 -5.65
C GLN A 228 -0.62 19.62 -4.49
N ASN A 229 -1.89 19.77 -4.78
CA ASN A 229 -2.98 20.05 -3.83
C ASN A 229 -4.28 19.49 -4.40
N ASN A 230 -5.43 19.99 -3.96
CA ASN A 230 -6.73 19.50 -4.40
C ASN A 230 -6.94 19.50 -5.91
N ASP A 231 -6.38 20.47 -6.64
CA ASP A 231 -6.71 20.72 -8.05
C ASP A 231 -5.51 21.05 -8.95
N THR A 232 -4.35 21.43 -8.36
CA THR A 232 -3.18 21.88 -9.14
C THR A 232 -2.34 20.70 -9.59
N VAL A 233 -2.18 20.54 -10.90
CA VAL A 233 -1.32 19.54 -11.51
C VAL A 233 0.14 19.95 -11.38
N VAL A 234 1.01 19.00 -11.02
CA VAL A 234 2.46 19.15 -11.10
C VAL A 234 2.90 18.79 -12.52
N PRO A 235 3.62 19.67 -13.24
CA PRO A 235 4.09 19.34 -14.58
C PRO A 235 5.15 18.23 -14.58
N GLY A 236 4.90 17.17 -15.37
CA GLY A 236 5.85 16.10 -15.64
C GLY A 236 5.66 14.79 -14.90
N PRO A 237 5.25 14.72 -13.61
CA PRO A 237 5.03 13.44 -12.95
C PRO A 237 3.62 12.90 -13.16
N TYR A 238 3.54 11.60 -13.37
CA TYR A 238 2.32 10.80 -13.47
C TYR A 238 2.39 9.65 -12.49
N ALA A 239 1.23 9.13 -12.08
CA ALA A 239 1.16 7.89 -11.32
C ALA A 239 -0.03 7.03 -11.77
N ALA A 240 0.13 5.70 -11.65
CA ALA A 240 -0.90 4.73 -11.99
C ALA A 240 -0.78 3.47 -11.13
N ALA A 241 -1.87 2.73 -11.01
CA ALA A 241 -1.97 1.50 -10.24
C ALA A 241 -1.88 1.73 -8.72
N ASP A 242 -1.42 0.71 -7.99
CA ASP A 242 -1.50 0.63 -6.53
C ASP A 242 -0.72 1.74 -5.77
N CYS A 243 0.22 2.43 -6.44
CA CYS A 243 0.89 3.61 -5.84
C CYS A 243 0.10 4.91 -6.02
N ALA A 244 -0.93 4.93 -6.89
CA ALA A 244 -1.69 6.12 -7.24
C ALA A 244 -3.05 6.17 -6.54
N ARG A 245 -3.53 7.37 -6.29
CA ARG A 245 -4.87 7.63 -5.76
C ARG A 245 -5.69 8.44 -6.76
N VAL A 246 -6.45 7.76 -7.62
CA VAL A 246 -7.36 8.37 -8.61
C VAL A 246 -8.83 8.37 -8.13
N SER A 247 -9.08 7.95 -6.90
CA SER A 247 -10.40 7.83 -6.25
C SER A 247 -11.33 6.72 -6.78
N VAL A 248 -10.87 5.86 -7.69
CA VAL A 248 -11.73 4.81 -8.28
C VAL A 248 -12.14 3.72 -7.28
N HIS A 249 -11.37 3.52 -6.23
CA HIS A 249 -11.60 2.49 -5.22
C HIS A 249 -12.35 2.96 -3.98
N GLY A 250 -12.53 4.26 -3.82
CA GLY A 250 -13.11 4.82 -2.60
C GLY A 250 -12.30 4.43 -1.35
N SER A 251 -13.00 4.03 -0.31
CA SER A 251 -12.41 3.58 0.96
C SER A 251 -12.22 2.06 1.07
N ASN A 252 -12.67 1.29 0.05
CA ASN A 252 -12.53 -0.17 0.02
C ASN A 252 -12.69 -0.73 -1.40
N ARG A 253 -11.61 -1.25 -1.97
CA ARG A 253 -11.58 -1.78 -3.33
C ARG A 253 -12.43 -3.03 -3.49
N LEU A 254 -13.22 -3.09 -4.56
CA LEU A 254 -13.94 -4.29 -4.97
C LEU A 254 -12.98 -5.35 -5.52
N GLY A 255 -13.33 -6.62 -5.37
CA GLY A 255 -12.58 -7.74 -5.93
C GLY A 255 -12.33 -7.56 -7.42
N THR A 256 -11.14 -7.94 -7.91
CA THR A 256 -10.63 -7.80 -9.28
C THR A 256 -10.49 -6.37 -9.83
N ASN A 257 -11.04 -5.34 -9.17
CA ASN A 257 -11.07 -3.97 -9.68
C ASN A 257 -9.67 -3.33 -9.83
N SER A 258 -8.66 -3.83 -9.12
CA SER A 258 -7.27 -3.43 -9.33
C SER A 258 -6.79 -3.73 -10.76
N LEU A 259 -7.20 -4.88 -11.33
CA LEU A 259 -6.83 -5.24 -12.70
C LEU A 259 -7.43 -4.29 -13.74
N LEU A 260 -8.62 -3.76 -13.48
CA LEU A 260 -9.24 -2.71 -14.34
C LEU A 260 -8.49 -1.38 -14.16
N ASP A 261 -8.20 -1.00 -12.93
CA ASP A 261 -7.48 0.22 -12.60
C ASP A 261 -6.13 0.29 -13.31
N ILE A 262 -5.25 -0.71 -13.10
CA ILE A 262 -3.91 -0.73 -13.72
C ILE A 262 -3.97 -0.66 -15.26
N ASN A 263 -4.97 -1.26 -15.91
CA ASN A 263 -5.11 -1.23 -17.35
C ASN A 263 -5.64 0.13 -17.84
N VAL A 264 -6.68 0.67 -17.18
CA VAL A 264 -7.31 1.94 -17.59
C VAL A 264 -6.38 3.12 -17.32
N PHE A 265 -5.91 3.26 -16.07
CA PHE A 265 -5.12 4.43 -15.69
C PHE A 265 -3.66 4.32 -16.13
N GLY A 266 -3.08 3.14 -16.22
CA GLY A 266 -1.79 2.95 -16.87
C GLY A 266 -1.78 3.40 -18.32
N LYS A 267 -2.85 3.04 -19.07
CA LYS A 267 -3.02 3.51 -20.47
C LYS A 267 -3.27 5.02 -20.55
N ARG A 268 -4.07 5.58 -19.64
CA ARG A 268 -4.37 7.02 -19.61
C ARG A 268 -3.11 7.83 -19.28
N SER A 269 -2.39 7.47 -18.23
CA SER A 269 -1.14 8.12 -17.85
C SER A 269 -0.12 8.09 -18.98
N GLY A 270 0.04 6.93 -19.65
CA GLY A 270 0.95 6.81 -20.79
C GLY A 270 0.57 7.71 -21.96
N ARG A 271 -0.73 7.82 -22.32
CA ARG A 271 -1.21 8.72 -23.39
C ARG A 271 -0.97 10.19 -23.05
N ASN A 272 -1.38 10.62 -21.86
CA ASN A 272 -1.23 12.01 -21.45
C ASN A 272 0.25 12.40 -21.30
N ALA A 273 1.09 11.48 -20.79
CA ALA A 273 2.54 11.71 -20.75
C ALA A 273 3.13 11.90 -22.17
N VAL A 274 2.69 11.10 -23.16
CA VAL A 274 3.12 11.27 -24.55
C VAL A 274 2.68 12.61 -25.13
N GLU A 275 1.45 13.03 -24.89
CA GLU A 275 0.94 14.34 -25.33
C GLU A 275 1.75 15.49 -24.69
N TYR A 276 2.00 15.39 -23.38
CA TYR A 276 2.79 16.36 -22.64
C TYR A 276 4.21 16.50 -23.19
N VAL A 277 4.96 15.39 -23.38
CA VAL A 277 6.36 15.46 -23.81
C VAL A 277 6.55 15.96 -25.24
N GLN A 278 5.50 15.98 -26.08
CA GLN A 278 5.56 16.55 -27.42
C GLN A 278 5.70 18.09 -27.40
N THR A 279 5.16 18.74 -26.38
CA THR A 279 5.16 20.21 -26.26
C THR A 279 6.05 20.73 -25.13
N ALA A 280 6.35 19.90 -24.13
CA ALA A 280 7.21 20.28 -23.02
C ALA A 280 8.67 20.32 -23.42
N ASP A 281 9.42 21.24 -22.87
CA ASP A 281 10.88 21.25 -22.89
C ASP A 281 11.50 20.47 -21.74
N PHE A 282 12.79 20.15 -21.84
CA PHE A 282 13.52 19.61 -20.70
C PHE A 282 13.70 20.69 -19.63
N VAL A 283 13.30 20.38 -18.41
CA VAL A 283 13.59 21.22 -17.25
C VAL A 283 15.09 21.12 -16.95
N PRO A 284 15.83 22.23 -16.79
CA PRO A 284 17.25 22.17 -16.47
C PRO A 284 17.54 21.39 -15.21
N LEU A 285 18.55 20.52 -15.23
CA LEU A 285 19.01 19.82 -14.05
C LEU A 285 19.73 20.77 -13.08
N PRO A 286 19.61 20.55 -11.75
CA PRO A 286 20.50 21.19 -10.78
C PRO A 286 21.96 20.77 -11.02
N GLU A 287 22.92 21.52 -10.45
CA GLU A 287 24.36 21.28 -10.65
C GLU A 287 24.79 19.84 -10.29
N ASP A 288 24.30 19.30 -9.19
CA ASP A 288 24.52 17.92 -8.75
C ASP A 288 23.18 17.26 -8.36
N PRO A 289 22.43 16.72 -9.34
CA PRO A 289 21.10 16.17 -9.10
C PRO A 289 21.11 14.89 -8.24
N ALA A 290 22.24 14.22 -8.10
CA ALA A 290 22.38 12.99 -7.30
C ALA A 290 22.97 13.24 -5.89
N LYS A 291 23.19 14.50 -5.50
CA LYS A 291 23.87 14.82 -4.24
C LYS A 291 23.17 14.24 -3.01
N GLU A 292 21.87 14.50 -2.86
CA GLU A 292 21.09 14.03 -1.69
C GLU A 292 21.12 12.49 -1.58
N VAL A 293 20.93 11.80 -2.72
CA VAL A 293 20.98 10.34 -2.76
C VAL A 293 22.37 9.81 -2.40
N ARG A 294 23.43 10.42 -2.92
CA ARG A 294 24.80 10.04 -2.62
C ARG A 294 25.11 10.19 -1.13
N GLU A 295 24.77 11.33 -0.55
CA GLU A 295 24.95 11.60 0.89
C GLU A 295 24.18 10.61 1.75
N MET A 296 22.92 10.29 1.40
CA MET A 296 22.09 9.30 2.08
C MET A 296 22.75 7.91 2.03
N LEU A 297 23.11 7.41 0.85
CA LEU A 297 23.70 6.08 0.69
C LEU A 297 25.05 5.97 1.39
N GLU A 298 25.90 6.99 1.29
CA GLU A 298 27.20 7.03 1.98
C GLU A 298 27.02 7.11 3.49
N GLY A 299 26.07 7.91 3.96
CA GLY A 299 25.72 8.01 5.37
C GLY A 299 25.32 6.66 5.94
N LEU A 300 24.39 5.95 5.30
CA LEU A 300 23.93 4.63 5.73
C LEU A 300 25.06 3.59 5.69
N ARG A 301 25.78 3.50 4.56
CA ARG A 301 26.84 2.51 4.37
C ARG A 301 27.99 2.68 5.36
N ASN A 302 28.36 3.92 5.67
CA ASN A 302 29.48 4.23 6.54
C ASN A 302 29.10 4.38 8.02
N ASN A 303 27.81 4.30 8.35
CA ASN A 303 27.35 4.39 9.70
C ASN A 303 28.00 3.30 10.59
N GLN A 304 28.49 3.72 11.75
CA GLN A 304 29.13 2.84 12.76
C GLN A 304 28.14 2.44 13.86
N GLY A 305 26.86 2.53 13.60
CA GLY A 305 25.81 2.17 14.52
C GLY A 305 25.80 0.69 14.91
N THR A 306 24.89 0.32 15.79
CA THR A 306 24.77 -1.04 16.33
C THR A 306 23.41 -1.66 16.08
N GLU A 307 22.44 -0.86 15.60
CA GLU A 307 21.07 -1.33 15.35
C GLU A 307 20.99 -2.18 14.08
N ARG A 308 20.29 -3.29 14.17
CA ARG A 308 20.09 -4.22 13.06
C ARG A 308 18.83 -3.86 12.27
N ILE A 309 18.95 -3.65 10.97
CA ILE A 309 17.85 -3.31 10.05
C ILE A 309 16.70 -4.31 10.18
N ALA A 310 17.00 -5.60 10.16
CA ALA A 310 16.00 -6.66 10.28
C ALA A 310 15.21 -6.63 11.61
N VAL A 311 15.86 -6.20 12.71
CA VAL A 311 15.19 -6.05 14.02
C VAL A 311 14.22 -4.89 13.99
N LEU A 312 14.64 -3.73 13.48
CA LEU A 312 13.80 -2.54 13.38
C LEU A 312 12.61 -2.80 12.45
N ARG A 313 12.86 -3.40 11.27
CA ARG A 313 11.81 -3.77 10.31
C ARG A 313 10.79 -4.71 10.94
N LYS A 314 11.26 -5.76 11.62
CA LYS A 314 10.39 -6.72 12.31
C LYS A 314 9.54 -6.03 13.37
N THR A 315 10.15 -5.18 14.20
CA THR A 315 9.43 -4.44 15.25
C THR A 315 8.34 -3.55 14.64
N LEU A 316 8.66 -2.79 13.58
CA LEU A 316 7.68 -1.98 12.87
C LEU A 316 6.48 -2.82 12.38
N GLN A 317 6.78 -3.92 11.70
CA GLN A 317 5.78 -4.79 11.10
C GLN A 317 4.88 -5.47 12.14
N GLU A 318 5.46 -5.93 13.25
CA GLU A 318 4.70 -6.54 14.34
C GLU A 318 3.82 -5.51 15.06
N GLU A 319 4.31 -4.30 15.24
CA GLU A 319 3.55 -3.21 15.85
C GLU A 319 2.39 -2.75 14.96
N MET A 320 2.63 -2.62 13.65
CA MET A 320 1.58 -2.28 12.69
C MET A 320 0.49 -3.36 12.62
N ASP A 321 0.86 -4.64 12.65
CA ASP A 321 -0.10 -5.75 12.71
C ASP A 321 -0.93 -5.74 14.01
N ALA A 322 -0.30 -5.43 15.14
CA ALA A 322 -0.95 -5.44 16.45
C ALA A 322 -1.91 -4.25 16.66
N ASN A 323 -1.53 -3.04 16.21
CA ASN A 323 -2.15 -1.79 16.64
C ASN A 323 -2.74 -0.93 15.52
N ALA A 324 -2.48 -1.23 14.24
CA ALA A 324 -2.95 -0.44 13.10
C ALA A 324 -3.56 -1.28 11.96
N GLN A 325 -3.92 -2.53 12.22
CA GLN A 325 -4.45 -3.45 11.23
C GLN A 325 -5.96 -3.21 10.96
N VAL A 326 -6.79 -4.23 11.15
CA VAL A 326 -8.24 -4.21 10.85
C VAL A 326 -9.01 -3.33 11.84
N PHE A 327 -8.72 -3.48 13.13
CA PHE A 327 -9.30 -2.66 14.21
C PHE A 327 -8.28 -1.66 14.73
N ARG A 328 -8.76 -0.46 15.02
CA ARG A 328 -7.95 0.68 15.46
C ARG A 328 -8.70 1.46 16.53
N THR A 329 -7.97 2.00 17.50
CA THR A 329 -8.49 2.93 18.52
C THR A 329 -7.53 4.10 18.68
N GLU A 330 -7.92 5.16 19.39
CA GLU A 330 -7.03 6.26 19.74
C GLU A 330 -5.78 5.75 20.49
N GLU A 331 -6.00 4.81 21.42
CA GLU A 331 -4.93 4.20 22.21
C GLU A 331 -3.95 3.41 21.32
N THR A 332 -4.45 2.48 20.50
CA THR A 332 -3.59 1.62 19.66
C THR A 332 -2.81 2.45 18.63
N LEU A 333 -3.45 3.46 18.01
CA LEU A 333 -2.78 4.35 17.05
C LEU A 333 -1.75 5.25 17.73
N THR A 334 -1.99 5.69 18.97
CA THR A 334 -1.00 6.46 19.75
C THR A 334 0.20 5.59 20.09
N ASN A 335 -0.02 4.32 20.48
CA ASN A 335 1.06 3.38 20.78
C ASN A 335 1.94 3.11 19.56
N VAL A 336 1.35 2.84 18.39
CA VAL A 336 2.12 2.60 17.18
C VAL A 336 2.92 3.82 16.75
N MET A 337 2.37 5.02 16.90
CA MET A 337 3.11 6.27 16.61
C MET A 337 4.31 6.44 17.55
N GLY A 338 4.15 6.14 18.86
CA GLY A 338 5.25 6.13 19.83
C GLY A 338 6.34 5.13 19.47
N THR A 339 5.97 3.92 19.04
CA THR A 339 6.94 2.91 18.58
C THR A 339 7.65 3.37 17.30
N ILE A 340 6.94 3.94 16.32
CA ILE A 340 7.55 4.47 15.08
C ILE A 340 8.54 5.58 15.42
N HIS A 341 8.20 6.48 16.33
CA HIS A 341 9.12 7.51 16.79
C HIS A 341 10.42 6.91 17.36
N ASP A 342 10.33 5.92 18.25
CA ASP A 342 11.51 5.21 18.77
C ASP A 342 12.32 4.56 17.65
N LEU A 343 11.65 3.86 16.73
CA LEU A 343 12.30 3.22 15.59
C LEU A 343 13.02 4.23 14.68
N ARG A 344 12.46 5.43 14.47
CA ARG A 344 13.12 6.51 13.72
C ARG A 344 14.40 7.00 14.40
N GLN A 345 14.41 7.13 15.74
CA GLN A 345 15.64 7.48 16.47
C GLN A 345 16.69 6.37 16.37
N ARG A 346 16.28 5.12 16.51
CA ARG A 346 17.15 3.95 16.37
C ARG A 346 17.65 3.76 14.95
N TYR A 347 16.84 4.10 13.93
CA TYR A 347 17.24 4.07 12.53
C TYR A 347 18.45 4.97 12.22
N LYS A 348 18.63 6.08 12.93
CA LYS A 348 19.84 6.93 12.83
C LYS A 348 21.12 6.17 13.24
N ASN A 349 20.98 5.06 13.96
CA ASN A 349 22.08 4.23 14.47
C ASN A 349 22.13 2.84 13.82
N VAL A 350 21.56 2.67 12.61
CA VAL A 350 21.59 1.38 11.88
C VAL A 350 23.00 1.02 11.46
N HIS A 351 23.26 -0.28 11.40
CA HIS A 351 24.49 -0.83 10.89
C HIS A 351 24.23 -1.62 9.60
N VAL A 352 24.88 -1.21 8.54
CA VAL A 352 24.95 -1.94 7.25
C VAL A 352 26.20 -2.81 7.31
N ASP A 353 26.06 -4.13 7.28
CA ASP A 353 27.19 -5.06 7.39
C ASP A 353 28.03 -5.06 6.11
N ASP A 354 27.40 -5.09 4.94
CA ASP A 354 28.10 -5.01 3.67
C ASP A 354 28.52 -3.57 3.33
N LYS A 355 29.83 -3.33 3.35
CA LYS A 355 30.40 -2.02 2.99
C LYS A 355 30.74 -1.92 1.49
N GLY A 356 30.49 -2.96 0.71
CA GLY A 356 30.66 -2.98 -0.73
C GLY A 356 29.67 -2.07 -1.45
N LYS A 357 29.87 -1.91 -2.75
CA LYS A 357 28.96 -1.13 -3.60
C LYS A 357 28.06 -2.01 -4.47
N ARG A 358 28.59 -3.16 -4.92
CA ARG A 358 27.92 -4.03 -5.90
C ARG A 358 26.95 -4.99 -5.22
N PHE A 359 25.72 -5.07 -5.72
CA PHE A 359 24.68 -5.93 -5.18
C PHE A 359 24.52 -5.85 -3.66
N ASN A 360 24.70 -4.64 -3.10
CA ASN A 360 24.60 -4.41 -1.67
C ASN A 360 23.13 -4.36 -1.26
N THR A 361 22.54 -5.54 -1.07
CA THR A 361 21.13 -5.67 -0.64
C THR A 361 20.91 -5.23 0.80
N ASP A 362 21.94 -5.30 1.65
CA ASP A 362 21.86 -4.83 3.03
C ASP A 362 21.68 -3.29 3.08
N LEU A 363 22.42 -2.56 2.22
CA LEU A 363 22.21 -1.13 2.04
C LEU A 363 20.81 -0.80 1.50
N LEU A 364 20.31 -1.58 0.52
CA LEU A 364 18.95 -1.37 0.00
C LEU A 364 17.89 -1.59 1.06
N GLU A 365 18.02 -2.64 1.88
CA GLU A 365 17.09 -2.89 2.99
C GLU A 365 17.10 -1.75 4.02
N ALA A 366 18.25 -1.11 4.24
CA ALA A 366 18.33 0.09 5.08
C ALA A 366 17.54 1.26 4.49
N VAL A 367 17.66 1.50 3.18
CA VAL A 367 16.91 2.55 2.47
C VAL A 367 15.41 2.27 2.51
N GLU A 368 15.00 1.04 2.18
CA GLU A 368 13.60 0.60 2.22
C GLU A 368 12.98 0.79 3.61
N LEU A 369 13.72 0.47 4.68
CA LEU A 369 13.24 0.68 6.05
C LEU A 369 12.94 2.16 6.31
N GLY A 370 13.74 3.07 5.78
CA GLY A 370 13.47 4.50 5.88
C GLY A 370 12.12 4.89 5.25
N PHE A 371 11.79 4.39 4.06
CA PHE A 371 10.49 4.62 3.42
C PHE A 371 9.34 3.95 4.19
N LEU A 372 9.55 2.73 4.69
CA LEU A 372 8.54 2.03 5.49
C LEU A 372 8.19 2.80 6.79
N LEU A 373 9.19 3.39 7.45
CA LEU A 373 8.97 4.21 8.66
C LEU A 373 8.16 5.47 8.33
N ASP A 374 8.49 6.16 7.24
CA ASP A 374 7.74 7.34 6.79
C ASP A 374 6.28 6.99 6.51
N LEU A 375 6.02 5.96 5.71
CA LEU A 375 4.66 5.58 5.32
C LEU A 375 3.83 5.04 6.49
N ALA A 376 4.43 4.26 7.39
CA ALA A 376 3.74 3.75 8.56
C ALA A 376 3.30 4.90 9.50
N GLU A 377 4.15 5.92 9.67
CA GLU A 377 3.81 7.10 10.46
C GLU A 377 2.63 7.86 9.86
N ILE A 378 2.66 8.12 8.55
CA ILE A 378 1.58 8.84 7.87
C ILE A 378 0.26 8.04 7.96
N VAL A 379 0.31 6.72 7.74
CA VAL A 379 -0.86 5.83 7.90
C VAL A 379 -1.45 5.91 9.31
N ALA A 380 -0.62 5.80 10.33
CA ALA A 380 -1.06 5.84 11.72
C ALA A 380 -1.63 7.22 12.11
N TYR A 381 -0.94 8.30 11.69
CA TYR A 381 -1.36 9.66 11.96
C TYR A 381 -2.66 10.04 11.25
N ALA A 382 -2.80 9.71 9.97
CA ALA A 382 -4.03 9.94 9.22
C ALA A 382 -5.20 9.11 9.79
N ALA A 383 -4.96 7.84 10.14
CA ALA A 383 -5.95 6.96 10.76
C ALA A 383 -6.43 7.48 12.12
N ARG A 384 -5.53 8.02 12.95
CA ARG A 384 -5.87 8.62 14.25
C ARG A 384 -6.77 9.85 14.11
N ASN A 385 -6.52 10.65 13.09
CA ASN A 385 -7.26 11.89 12.86
C ASN A 385 -8.61 11.70 12.17
N ARG A 386 -8.83 10.58 11.45
CA ARG A 386 -10.14 10.22 10.88
C ARG A 386 -10.98 9.51 11.94
N LYS A 387 -11.83 10.26 12.63
CA LYS A 387 -12.66 9.78 13.76
C LYS A 387 -14.00 9.25 13.28
N GLU A 388 -13.97 8.27 12.40
CA GLU A 388 -15.13 7.54 11.87
C GLU A 388 -14.70 6.11 11.47
N SER A 389 -15.65 5.28 11.06
CA SER A 389 -15.40 3.99 10.42
C SER A 389 -15.95 3.97 9.01
N ARG A 390 -15.07 3.71 7.99
CA ARG A 390 -15.43 3.74 6.57
C ARG A 390 -14.58 2.77 5.77
N GLY A 391 -15.19 1.82 5.08
CA GLY A 391 -14.47 0.89 4.20
C GLY A 391 -13.35 0.13 4.90
N GLY A 392 -12.11 0.27 4.43
CA GLY A 392 -10.92 -0.36 5.02
C GLY A 392 -10.46 0.23 6.35
N HIS A 393 -10.98 1.39 6.74
CA HIS A 393 -10.66 2.05 8.01
C HIS A 393 -11.76 1.79 9.05
N MET A 394 -11.40 1.11 10.15
CA MET A 394 -12.32 0.78 11.24
C MET A 394 -11.77 1.27 12.58
N ARG A 395 -12.49 2.20 13.20
CA ARG A 395 -12.24 2.74 14.54
C ARG A 395 -13.26 2.14 15.49
N GLU A 396 -12.81 1.32 16.46
CA GLU A 396 -13.75 0.76 17.46
C GLU A 396 -14.30 1.82 18.42
N ASP A 397 -13.52 2.88 18.65
CA ASP A 397 -13.93 4.06 19.42
C ASP A 397 -14.83 5.05 18.64
N TYR A 398 -14.90 4.91 17.30
CA TYR A 398 -15.79 5.63 16.38
C TYR A 398 -16.38 4.67 15.35
N PRO A 399 -17.28 3.74 15.76
CA PRO A 399 -17.68 2.62 14.90
C PRO A 399 -18.57 3.03 13.71
N ASP A 400 -19.19 4.18 13.78
CA ASP A 400 -20.14 4.66 12.78
C ASP A 400 -19.44 5.44 11.66
N ARG A 401 -20.06 5.46 10.48
CA ARG A 401 -19.69 6.31 9.36
C ARG A 401 -20.28 7.71 9.58
N ASP A 402 -19.47 8.73 9.46
CA ASP A 402 -19.88 10.15 9.57
C ASP A 402 -19.77 10.87 8.21
N ASP A 403 -20.86 10.84 7.44
CA ASP A 403 -20.91 11.51 6.14
C ASP A 403 -20.98 13.05 6.24
N ALA A 404 -21.36 13.59 7.38
CA ALA A 404 -21.42 15.03 7.56
C ALA A 404 -20.02 15.65 7.72
N GLN A 405 -19.14 14.98 8.45
CA GLN A 405 -17.80 15.47 8.72
C GLN A 405 -16.73 14.86 7.79
N TYR A 406 -16.83 13.57 7.46
CA TYR A 406 -15.77 12.82 6.82
C TYR A 406 -16.09 12.29 5.40
N MET A 407 -17.12 12.82 4.71
CA MET A 407 -17.30 12.58 3.28
C MET A 407 -16.25 13.37 2.48
N GLN A 408 -14.98 13.16 2.81
CA GLN A 408 -13.83 13.87 2.33
C GLN A 408 -12.62 12.95 2.20
N HIS A 409 -11.74 13.25 1.28
CA HIS A 409 -10.41 12.67 1.20
C HIS A 409 -9.49 13.31 2.23
N THR A 410 -8.59 12.54 2.80
CA THR A 410 -7.48 13.03 3.62
C THR A 410 -6.31 13.38 2.71
N MET A 411 -5.79 14.60 2.83
CA MET A 411 -4.57 15.03 2.13
C MET A 411 -3.47 15.23 3.17
N ALA A 412 -2.41 14.43 3.11
CA ALA A 412 -1.25 14.57 3.99
C ALA A 412 -0.13 15.35 3.29
N TYR A 413 0.43 16.35 3.96
CA TYR A 413 1.51 17.19 3.47
C TYR A 413 2.70 17.16 4.42
N LEU A 414 3.91 17.04 3.88
CA LEU A 414 5.15 17.23 4.63
C LEU A 414 5.42 18.73 4.75
N THR A 415 5.42 19.28 5.97
CA THR A 415 5.51 20.73 6.23
C THR A 415 6.63 21.15 7.15
N GLY A 416 7.27 20.21 7.83
CA GLY A 416 8.31 20.49 8.83
C GLY A 416 9.50 19.54 8.73
N ASP A 417 10.25 19.41 9.81
CA ASP A 417 11.35 18.46 9.91
C ASP A 417 10.79 17.03 10.08
N PRO A 418 10.94 16.16 9.08
CA PRO A 418 10.45 14.78 9.16
C PRO A 418 11.10 13.95 10.29
N HIS A 419 12.11 14.50 10.96
CA HIS A 419 12.79 13.87 12.10
C HIS A 419 12.28 14.38 13.45
N SER A 420 11.29 15.29 13.47
CA SER A 420 10.62 15.68 14.71
C SER A 420 9.99 14.48 15.41
N PRO A 421 10.02 14.45 16.75
CA PRO A 421 9.36 13.38 17.51
C PRO A 421 7.83 13.39 17.38
N ASP A 422 7.25 14.55 17.17
CA ASP A 422 5.80 14.70 17.04
C ASP A 422 5.41 14.78 15.56
N PRO A 423 4.57 13.87 15.05
CA PRO A 423 4.05 13.97 13.69
C PRO A 423 3.33 15.28 13.38
N GLU A 424 2.74 15.94 14.38
CA GLU A 424 2.05 17.22 14.22
C GLU A 424 3.01 18.35 13.80
N ASP A 425 4.30 18.23 14.09
CA ASP A 425 5.32 19.21 13.71
C ASP A 425 5.68 19.14 12.21
N HIS A 426 5.44 17.99 11.56
CA HIS A 426 5.88 17.78 10.17
C HIS A 426 4.83 17.18 9.24
N ILE A 427 3.70 16.67 9.75
CA ILE A 427 2.60 16.16 8.95
C ILE A 427 1.38 17.08 9.13
N LYS A 428 1.04 17.82 8.09
CA LYS A 428 -0.21 18.56 8.03
C LYS A 428 -1.26 17.73 7.30
N LEU A 429 -2.43 17.53 7.92
CA LEU A 429 -3.60 16.97 7.25
C LEU A 429 -4.53 18.09 6.78
N ASP A 430 -5.07 17.92 5.58
CA ASP A 430 -6.13 18.76 5.01
C ASP A 430 -7.22 17.85 4.44
N TRP A 431 -8.38 18.41 4.13
CA TRP A 431 -9.57 17.68 3.71
C TRP A 431 -10.06 18.16 2.35
N LYS A 432 -10.19 17.22 1.41
CA LYS A 432 -10.69 17.47 0.06
C LYS A 432 -12.07 16.84 -0.10
N PRO A 433 -13.12 17.62 -0.46
CA PRO A 433 -14.45 17.08 -0.64
C PRO A 433 -14.50 15.96 -1.69
N VAL A 434 -15.27 14.90 -1.41
CA VAL A 434 -15.58 13.88 -2.42
C VAL A 434 -16.51 14.46 -3.48
N VAL A 435 -16.16 14.32 -4.74
CA VAL A 435 -16.96 14.79 -5.87
C VAL A 435 -17.95 13.71 -6.30
N PHE A 436 -19.23 14.04 -6.28
CA PHE A 436 -20.30 13.16 -6.75
C PHE A 436 -20.81 13.61 -8.13
N THR A 437 -21.01 12.66 -9.03
CA THR A 437 -21.71 12.92 -10.28
C THR A 437 -23.21 13.14 -10.02
N LYS A 438 -23.79 14.10 -10.76
CA LYS A 438 -25.20 14.45 -10.69
C LYS A 438 -25.88 14.21 -12.03
N ASN A 439 -27.16 13.85 -11.99
CA ASN A 439 -28.01 13.78 -13.17
C ASN A 439 -28.43 15.20 -13.65
N GLU A 440 -29.19 15.28 -14.73
CA GLU A 440 -29.66 16.55 -15.30
C GLU A 440 -30.60 17.31 -14.35
N ALA A 441 -31.26 16.63 -13.40
CA ALA A 441 -32.11 17.24 -12.39
C ALA A 441 -31.32 17.76 -11.16
N GLY A 442 -29.98 17.59 -11.14
CA GLY A 442 -29.10 17.99 -10.05
C GLY A 442 -29.05 16.99 -8.88
N GLU A 443 -29.69 15.83 -9.01
CA GLU A 443 -29.67 14.78 -7.99
C GLU A 443 -28.41 13.93 -8.12
N LEU A 444 -27.91 13.36 -7.01
CA LEU A 444 -26.77 12.47 -7.02
C LEU A 444 -27.10 11.19 -7.82
N ASN A 445 -26.25 10.84 -8.79
CA ASN A 445 -26.39 9.57 -9.52
C ASN A 445 -26.27 8.36 -8.60
N TYR A 446 -25.39 8.47 -7.59
CA TYR A 446 -25.11 7.42 -6.62
C TYR A 446 -25.07 8.05 -5.21
N PRO A 447 -26.22 8.24 -4.55
CA PRO A 447 -26.24 8.78 -3.20
C PRO A 447 -25.61 7.78 -2.22
N PRO A 448 -25.00 8.26 -1.14
CA PRO A 448 -24.53 7.41 -0.06
C PRO A 448 -25.68 6.59 0.51
N MET A 449 -25.46 5.27 0.64
CA MET A 449 -26.46 4.35 1.19
C MET A 449 -25.89 3.57 2.37
N GLU A 450 -26.77 3.13 3.25
CA GLU A 450 -26.43 2.19 4.30
C GLU A 450 -26.14 0.81 3.68
N ARG A 451 -25.04 0.19 4.10
CA ARG A 451 -24.69 -1.17 3.67
C ARG A 451 -25.50 -2.18 4.50
N LYS A 452 -26.23 -3.09 3.84
CA LYS A 452 -27.02 -4.18 4.47
C LYS A 452 -26.47 -5.54 4.05
N TYR A 453 -26.29 -6.44 5.02
CA TYR A 453 -25.66 -7.73 4.83
C TYR A 453 -26.51 -8.91 5.27
#